data_409bb8c78360ee1ddcaf369e506f9986
#
_entry.id   409bb8c78360ee1ddcaf369e506f9986
#
_cell.length_a   1.000
_cell.length_b   1.000
_cell.length_c   1.000
_cell.angle_alpha   90.00
_cell.angle_beta   90.00
_cell.angle_gamma   90.00
#
_symmetry.space_group_name_H-M   'P 1'
#
loop_
_entity.id
_entity.type
_entity.pdbx_description
1 polymer ?
#
loop_
_entity_poly.entity_id
_entity_poly.type
_entity_poly.pdbx_seq_one_letter_code
_entity_poly.pdbx_strand_id
1 'polypeptide(L)'
;MEIIQHLQIPGVKLFFETLEYREAHIHTEIELLWIVDGELTVCSRGGEWLAEQDSILLFHSMEPHEFHSRKGACTFLCIQMLPSFLAHVFSPVRQIYFDVPREIPFGEEQGKQFRKKLIQAADWYLHKRLGHELGCSGLLYLAVQQLLTDIPWHIQTKNEMSEQKRRSERLERLMEYVEQNYMHRIRLSDFAQQEGLSVGYLSHFVKKNLQQSFQEYVDSVRFQKACRLVELGGLRLLDVSEESGFSDYRYFTRAFVRRTGKTPEEYRMDLEKQPGYPEHMNELALYARYFGDGYGGESLI
;
A
#
# COMPACT_ATOMS: atom_id res chain seq x y z
N MET A 1 37.90 -5.52 -2.82
CA MET A 1 36.88 -6.15 -3.68
C MET A 1 35.58 -6.02 -2.93
N GLU A 2 34.86 -4.90 -3.18
CA GLU A 2 33.55 -4.66 -2.59
C GLU A 2 32.55 -5.65 -3.21
N ILE A 3 32.05 -6.56 -2.39
CA ILE A 3 30.87 -7.35 -2.77
C ILE A 3 29.71 -6.39 -2.71
N ILE A 4 29.31 -5.85 -3.85
CA ILE A 4 28.12 -5.02 -3.98
C ILE A 4 26.92 -5.88 -3.57
N GLN A 5 26.34 -5.56 -2.44
CA GLN A 5 25.18 -6.22 -1.89
C GLN A 5 23.92 -5.82 -2.68
N HIS A 6 23.69 -6.43 -3.83
CA HIS A 6 22.37 -6.48 -4.45
C HIS A 6 21.58 -7.64 -3.82
N LEU A 7 21.22 -7.46 -2.55
CA LEU A 7 20.46 -8.45 -1.77
C LEU A 7 18.94 -8.29 -1.94
N GLN A 8 18.51 -7.69 -3.04
CA GLN A 8 17.10 -7.56 -3.38
C GLN A 8 16.75 -8.52 -4.51
N ILE A 9 15.65 -9.23 -4.35
CA ILE A 9 15.10 -10.05 -5.42
C ILE A 9 14.53 -9.09 -6.49
N PRO A 10 15.05 -9.09 -7.73
CA PRO A 10 14.59 -8.17 -8.75
C PRO A 10 13.10 -8.29 -9.00
N GLY A 11 12.38 -7.18 -8.85
CA GLY A 11 10.92 -7.13 -9.07
C GLY A 11 10.07 -7.64 -7.90
N VAL A 12 10.67 -7.86 -6.74
CA VAL A 12 9.95 -8.22 -5.49
C VAL A 12 10.34 -7.24 -4.39
N LYS A 13 9.32 -6.72 -3.70
CA LYS A 13 9.45 -6.02 -2.42
C LYS A 13 8.57 -6.74 -1.41
N LEU A 14 9.12 -6.99 -0.24
CA LEU A 14 8.41 -7.65 0.84
C LEU A 14 8.80 -6.95 2.13
N PHE A 15 7.81 -6.48 2.87
CA PHE A 15 8.01 -5.73 4.10
C PHE A 15 6.81 -5.83 5.03
N PHE A 16 7.07 -5.68 6.32
CA PHE A 16 6.04 -5.44 7.31
C PHE A 16 5.87 -3.94 7.50
N GLU A 17 4.64 -3.51 7.64
CA GLU A 17 4.32 -2.14 7.93
C GLU A 17 3.21 -2.05 8.98
N THR A 18 3.34 -1.03 9.82
CA THR A 18 2.31 -0.66 10.79
C THR A 18 1.91 0.78 10.53
N LEU A 19 0.63 1.03 10.28
CA LEU A 19 0.14 2.37 9.98
C LEU A 19 -1.29 2.60 10.51
N GLU A 20 -1.63 3.86 10.70
CA GLU A 20 -3.01 4.31 10.90
C GLU A 20 -3.62 4.87 9.61
N TYR A 21 -2.78 5.42 8.71
CA TYR A 21 -3.24 6.04 7.47
C TYR A 21 -2.17 6.01 6.37
N ARG A 22 -2.61 5.72 5.14
CA ARG A 22 -1.84 5.92 3.90
C ARG A 22 -2.78 6.50 2.84
N GLU A 23 -2.39 7.64 2.24
CA GLU A 23 -3.14 8.26 1.16
C GLU A 23 -3.27 7.36 -0.07
N ALA A 24 -4.23 7.70 -0.93
CA ALA A 24 -4.42 7.03 -2.20
C ALA A 24 -3.13 7.09 -3.04
N HIS A 25 -2.64 5.92 -3.41
CA HIS A 25 -1.43 5.73 -4.21
C HIS A 25 -1.64 4.65 -5.28
N ILE A 26 -0.71 4.58 -6.21
CA ILE A 26 -0.65 3.56 -7.25
C ILE A 26 0.79 3.10 -7.41
N HIS A 27 0.96 1.87 -7.88
CA HIS A 27 2.26 1.32 -8.23
C HIS A 27 2.12 0.26 -9.34
N THR A 28 3.21 -0.09 -9.96
CA THR A 28 3.24 -1.01 -11.11
C THR A 28 3.21 -2.48 -10.71
N GLU A 29 3.42 -2.76 -9.43
CA GLU A 29 3.42 -4.10 -8.86
C GLU A 29 1.98 -4.63 -8.69
N ILE A 30 1.84 -5.95 -8.74
CA ILE A 30 0.72 -6.67 -8.14
C ILE A 30 1.04 -6.75 -6.65
N GLU A 31 0.07 -6.43 -5.80
CA GLU A 31 0.27 -6.41 -4.35
C GLU A 31 -0.64 -7.44 -3.67
N LEU A 32 -0.03 -8.20 -2.77
CA LEU A 32 -0.71 -9.00 -1.77
C LEU A 32 -0.47 -8.37 -0.40
N LEU A 33 -1.56 -8.14 0.33
CA LEU A 33 -1.51 -7.56 1.65
C LEU A 33 -2.23 -8.47 2.63
N TRP A 34 -1.52 -8.97 3.64
CA TRP A 34 -2.07 -9.79 4.71
C TRP A 34 -2.14 -9.00 6.00
N ILE A 35 -3.34 -8.82 6.55
CA ILE A 35 -3.54 -8.18 7.86
C ILE A 35 -3.07 -9.13 8.96
N VAL A 36 -2.00 -8.75 9.65
CA VAL A 36 -1.38 -9.55 10.73
C VAL A 36 -2.00 -9.20 12.08
N ASP A 37 -2.29 -7.92 12.29
CA ASP A 37 -2.87 -7.44 13.55
C ASP A 37 -3.67 -6.15 13.31
N GLY A 38 -4.83 -6.04 13.95
CA GLY A 38 -5.73 -4.90 13.83
C GLY A 38 -6.74 -5.03 12.68
N GLU A 39 -7.27 -3.89 12.25
CA GLU A 39 -8.21 -3.79 11.14
C GLU A 39 -7.83 -2.64 10.21
N LEU A 40 -8.14 -2.77 8.94
CA LEU A 40 -7.81 -1.79 7.92
C LEU A 40 -9.03 -1.50 7.03
N THR A 41 -9.47 -0.26 6.99
CA THR A 41 -10.41 0.18 5.97
C THR A 41 -9.63 0.49 4.70
N VAL A 42 -10.06 -0.13 3.62
CA VAL A 42 -9.45 0.01 2.29
C VAL A 42 -10.42 0.74 1.38
N CYS A 43 -9.97 1.84 0.79
CA CYS A 43 -10.69 2.58 -0.24
C CYS A 43 -10.01 2.36 -1.59
N SER A 44 -10.74 1.91 -2.58
CA SER A 44 -10.26 1.76 -3.95
C SER A 44 -11.43 1.90 -4.92
N ARG A 45 -11.17 1.72 -6.20
CA ARG A 45 -12.13 1.90 -7.29
C ARG A 45 -13.46 1.15 -7.10
N GLY A 46 -13.48 0.07 -6.35
CA GLY A 46 -14.68 -0.72 -6.07
C GLY A 46 -15.52 -0.22 -4.91
N GLY A 47 -15.06 0.77 -4.18
CA GLY A 47 -15.70 1.30 -2.96
C GLY A 47 -14.79 1.26 -1.74
N GLU A 48 -15.41 1.22 -0.58
CA GLU A 48 -14.76 1.10 0.73
C GLU A 48 -15.19 -0.21 1.37
N TRP A 49 -14.25 -0.92 2.00
CA TRP A 49 -14.52 -2.15 2.79
C TRP A 49 -13.54 -2.28 3.94
N LEU A 50 -13.94 -3.01 4.95
CA LEU A 50 -13.14 -3.31 6.13
C LEU A 50 -12.44 -4.67 5.94
N ALA A 51 -11.12 -4.69 6.13
CA ALA A 51 -10.31 -5.90 6.23
C ALA A 51 -9.91 -6.09 7.69
N GLU A 52 -10.14 -7.28 8.21
CA GLU A 52 -9.84 -7.65 9.59
C GLU A 52 -8.58 -8.53 9.65
N GLN A 53 -8.15 -8.86 10.85
CA GLN A 53 -7.03 -9.78 11.05
C GLN A 53 -7.22 -11.06 10.23
N ASP A 54 -6.15 -11.57 9.66
CA ASP A 54 -6.08 -12.72 8.74
C ASP A 54 -6.67 -12.51 7.34
N SER A 55 -7.32 -11.36 7.06
CA SER A 55 -7.72 -11.00 5.70
C SER A 55 -6.52 -10.90 4.77
N ILE A 56 -6.66 -11.42 3.55
CA ILE A 56 -5.68 -11.30 2.47
C ILE A 56 -6.30 -10.51 1.33
N LEU A 57 -5.67 -9.40 0.98
CA LEU A 57 -6.12 -8.51 -0.08
C LEU A 57 -5.23 -8.64 -1.31
N LEU A 58 -5.83 -8.46 -2.48
CA LEU A 58 -5.14 -8.44 -3.77
C LEU A 58 -5.39 -7.10 -4.46
N PHE A 59 -4.33 -6.41 -4.84
CA PHE A 59 -4.38 -5.25 -5.71
C PHE A 59 -3.64 -5.52 -7.01
N HIS A 60 -4.29 -5.18 -8.13
CA HIS A 60 -3.67 -5.32 -9.44
C HIS A 60 -2.69 -4.18 -9.69
N SER A 61 -1.75 -4.42 -10.62
CA SER A 61 -0.88 -3.37 -11.12
C SER A 61 -1.66 -2.13 -11.51
N MET A 62 -1.18 -0.96 -11.08
CA MET A 62 -1.79 0.35 -11.36
C MET A 62 -3.22 0.51 -10.83
N GLU A 63 -3.56 -0.21 -9.78
CA GLU A 63 -4.83 -0.06 -9.09
C GLU A 63 -4.69 0.92 -7.92
N PRO A 64 -5.43 2.05 -7.93
CA PRO A 64 -5.36 3.01 -6.84
C PRO A 64 -6.01 2.46 -5.58
N HIS A 65 -5.35 2.63 -4.44
CA HIS A 65 -5.87 2.25 -3.14
C HIS A 65 -5.38 3.18 -2.03
N GLU A 66 -6.20 3.32 -1.00
CA GLU A 66 -5.97 4.12 0.20
C GLU A 66 -6.25 3.25 1.42
N PHE A 67 -5.48 3.44 2.47
CA PHE A 67 -5.63 2.69 3.72
C PHE A 67 -5.86 3.61 4.89
N HIS A 68 -6.81 3.27 5.75
CA HIS A 68 -6.94 3.90 7.05
C HIS A 68 -7.48 2.92 8.12
N SER A 69 -6.98 3.03 9.32
CA SER A 69 -7.48 2.31 10.48
C SER A 69 -8.16 3.27 11.44
N ARG A 70 -9.32 2.87 11.97
CA ARG A 70 -10.11 3.69 12.90
C ARG A 70 -9.92 3.28 14.36
N LYS A 71 -9.33 2.12 14.60
CA LYS A 71 -9.15 1.53 15.94
C LYS A 71 -7.70 1.46 16.40
N GLY A 72 -6.86 2.34 15.91
CA GLY A 72 -5.43 2.33 16.17
C GLY A 72 -4.64 1.78 14.99
N ALA A 73 -3.34 1.59 15.16
CA ALA A 73 -2.49 1.14 14.08
C ALA A 73 -2.78 -0.30 13.66
N CYS A 74 -2.78 -0.56 12.37
CA CYS A 74 -2.91 -1.88 11.77
C CYS A 74 -1.53 -2.34 11.27
N THR A 75 -1.15 -3.56 11.58
CA THR A 75 0.08 -4.20 11.09
C THR A 75 -0.25 -5.21 9.99
N PHE A 76 0.45 -5.12 8.88
CA PHE A 76 0.29 -6.04 7.76
C PHE A 76 1.62 -6.43 7.13
N LEU A 77 1.62 -7.59 6.48
CA LEU A 77 2.67 -8.01 5.57
C LEU A 77 2.28 -7.59 4.16
N CYS A 78 3.12 -6.77 3.51
CA CYS A 78 2.96 -6.35 2.12
C CYS A 78 3.95 -7.09 1.23
N ILE A 79 3.47 -7.64 0.14
CA ILE A 79 4.26 -8.32 -0.90
C ILE A 79 3.92 -7.70 -2.24
N GLN A 80 4.85 -6.97 -2.81
CA GLN A 80 4.74 -6.33 -4.11
C GLN A 80 5.58 -7.09 -5.14
N MET A 81 4.96 -7.49 -6.24
CA MET A 81 5.60 -8.25 -7.32
C MET A 81 5.39 -7.55 -8.66
N LEU A 82 6.47 -7.16 -9.33
CA LEU A 82 6.37 -6.68 -10.71
C LEU A 82 5.79 -7.78 -11.61
N PRO A 83 4.87 -7.47 -12.53
CA PRO A 83 4.39 -8.46 -13.51
C PRO A 83 5.53 -9.10 -14.33
N SER A 84 6.66 -8.41 -14.49
CA SER A 84 7.85 -8.96 -15.16
C SER A 84 8.51 -10.09 -14.37
N PHE A 85 8.52 -10.03 -13.04
CA PHE A 85 9.03 -11.11 -12.18
C PHE A 85 8.23 -12.40 -12.40
N LEU A 86 6.91 -12.32 -12.34
CA LEU A 86 6.03 -13.47 -12.55
C LEU A 86 6.09 -13.97 -14.01
N ALA A 87 6.16 -13.06 -14.98
CA ALA A 87 6.20 -13.39 -16.40
C ALA A 87 7.50 -14.08 -16.84
N HIS A 88 8.54 -14.06 -16.02
CA HIS A 88 9.77 -14.82 -16.28
C HIS A 88 9.50 -16.33 -16.34
N VAL A 89 8.58 -16.80 -15.50
CA VAL A 89 8.16 -18.22 -15.43
C VAL A 89 6.84 -18.44 -16.16
N PHE A 90 5.91 -17.49 -16.06
CA PHE A 90 4.55 -17.62 -16.59
C PHE A 90 4.12 -16.35 -17.32
N SER A 91 4.49 -16.21 -18.58
CA SER A 91 4.26 -15.01 -19.40
C SER A 91 2.78 -14.57 -19.48
N PRO A 92 1.75 -15.46 -19.47
CA PRO A 92 0.35 -15.05 -19.51
C PRO A 92 -0.09 -14.17 -18.33
N VAL A 93 0.61 -14.17 -17.20
CA VAL A 93 0.26 -13.38 -16.01
C VAL A 93 0.08 -11.89 -16.30
N ARG A 94 0.76 -11.37 -17.33
CA ARG A 94 0.62 -9.96 -17.76
C ARG A 94 -0.78 -9.59 -18.27
N GLN A 95 -1.58 -10.59 -18.63
CA GLN A 95 -2.93 -10.42 -19.17
C GLN A 95 -4.00 -10.95 -18.22
N ILE A 96 -3.58 -11.58 -17.12
CA ILE A 96 -4.51 -12.12 -16.13
C ILE A 96 -5.03 -11.02 -15.24
N TYR A 97 -6.35 -11.03 -15.05
CA TYR A 97 -7.04 -10.21 -14.07
C TYR A 97 -7.84 -11.14 -13.16
N PHE A 98 -7.60 -11.07 -11.86
CA PHE A 98 -8.32 -11.85 -10.86
C PHE A 98 -9.67 -11.19 -10.57
N ASP A 99 -10.76 -11.94 -10.74
CA ASP A 99 -12.14 -11.49 -10.54
C ASP A 99 -12.57 -11.71 -9.10
N VAL A 100 -11.93 -11.01 -8.18
CA VAL A 100 -12.22 -11.14 -6.75
C VAL A 100 -12.70 -9.81 -6.18
N PRO A 101 -13.60 -9.83 -5.19
CA PRO A 101 -13.71 -8.75 -4.24
C PRO A 101 -12.32 -8.59 -3.59
N ARG A 102 -11.99 -7.41 -3.12
CA ARG A 102 -10.64 -7.08 -2.63
C ARG A 102 -10.02 -8.11 -1.69
N GLU A 103 -10.80 -8.61 -0.77
CA GLU A 103 -10.41 -9.73 0.07
C GLU A 103 -10.55 -11.04 -0.71
N ILE A 104 -9.50 -11.86 -0.65
CA ILE A 104 -9.49 -13.17 -1.29
C ILE A 104 -10.35 -14.12 -0.46
N PRO A 105 -11.41 -14.69 -1.03
CA PRO A 105 -12.36 -15.53 -0.29
C PRO A 105 -11.86 -16.97 -0.10
N PHE A 106 -10.70 -17.12 0.54
CA PHE A 106 -10.19 -18.45 0.87
C PHE A 106 -11.05 -19.15 1.94
N GLY A 107 -11.24 -20.44 1.78
CA GLY A 107 -11.65 -21.29 2.90
C GLY A 107 -10.57 -21.33 3.99
N GLU A 108 -10.94 -21.76 5.20
CA GLU A 108 -10.06 -21.72 6.37
C GLU A 108 -8.71 -22.42 6.11
N GLU A 109 -8.73 -23.65 5.61
CA GLU A 109 -7.52 -24.42 5.35
C GLU A 109 -6.68 -23.85 4.20
N GLN A 110 -7.33 -23.42 3.12
CA GLN A 110 -6.65 -22.78 1.97
C GLN A 110 -5.97 -21.46 2.41
N GLY A 111 -6.66 -20.66 3.22
CA GLY A 111 -6.11 -19.43 3.78
C GLY A 111 -4.91 -19.68 4.68
N LYS A 112 -4.96 -20.69 5.56
CA LYS A 112 -3.81 -21.09 6.39
C LYS A 112 -2.60 -21.48 5.53
N GLN A 113 -2.80 -22.31 4.52
CA GLN A 113 -1.74 -22.74 3.62
C GLN A 113 -1.16 -21.57 2.80
N PHE A 114 -2.01 -20.64 2.40
CA PHE A 114 -1.58 -19.44 1.69
C PHE A 114 -0.74 -18.54 2.59
N ARG A 115 -1.23 -18.19 3.78
CA ARG A 115 -0.48 -17.39 4.77
C ARG A 115 0.84 -18.04 5.17
N LYS A 116 0.88 -19.39 5.28
CA LYS A 116 2.12 -20.13 5.53
C LYS A 116 3.16 -19.88 4.45
N LYS A 117 2.78 -19.87 3.17
CA LYS A 117 3.70 -19.55 2.07
C LYS A 117 4.20 -18.12 2.17
N LEU A 118 3.32 -17.16 2.48
CA LEU A 118 3.68 -15.74 2.59
C LEU A 118 4.69 -15.51 3.71
N ILE A 119 4.46 -16.10 4.90
CA ILE A 119 5.37 -15.92 6.02
C ILE A 119 6.72 -16.62 5.82
N GLN A 120 6.72 -17.79 5.17
CA GLN A 120 7.97 -18.46 4.80
C GLN A 120 8.74 -17.66 3.75
N ALA A 121 8.06 -17.03 2.79
CA ALA A 121 8.70 -16.13 1.82
C ALA A 121 9.31 -14.90 2.53
N ALA A 122 8.60 -14.34 3.52
CA ALA A 122 9.09 -13.25 4.36
C ALA A 122 10.32 -13.67 5.17
N ASP A 123 10.31 -14.85 5.76
CA ASP A 123 11.43 -15.40 6.49
C ASP A 123 12.71 -15.49 5.62
N TRP A 124 12.57 -16.04 4.41
CA TRP A 124 13.69 -16.10 3.47
C TRP A 124 14.16 -14.69 3.06
N TYR A 125 13.24 -13.80 2.76
CA TYR A 125 13.54 -12.45 2.27
C TYR A 125 14.27 -11.61 3.32
N LEU A 126 13.80 -11.64 4.56
CA LEU A 126 14.31 -10.79 5.65
C LEU A 126 15.63 -11.30 6.21
N HIS A 127 15.77 -12.61 6.42
CA HIS A 127 16.98 -13.18 7.02
C HIS A 127 18.13 -13.38 6.02
N LYS A 128 17.88 -13.24 4.71
CA LYS A 128 18.91 -13.28 3.66
C LYS A 128 19.86 -14.48 3.74
N ARG A 129 19.33 -15.65 4.09
CA ARG A 129 20.11 -16.89 4.15
C ARG A 129 20.59 -17.28 2.76
N LEU A 130 21.60 -18.15 2.68
CA LEU A 130 22.10 -18.66 1.39
C LEU A 130 20.95 -19.27 0.57
N GLY A 131 20.75 -18.79 -0.65
CA GLY A 131 19.66 -19.21 -1.54
C GLY A 131 18.31 -18.55 -1.23
N HIS A 132 18.30 -17.46 -0.44
CA HIS A 132 17.05 -16.74 -0.11
C HIS A 132 16.27 -16.29 -1.35
N GLU A 133 16.95 -15.94 -2.45
CA GLU A 133 16.30 -15.59 -3.70
C GLU A 133 15.49 -16.76 -4.27
N LEU A 134 16.04 -17.97 -4.20
CA LEU A 134 15.35 -19.19 -4.66
C LEU A 134 14.20 -19.56 -3.73
N GLY A 135 14.44 -19.56 -2.40
CA GLY A 135 13.43 -19.89 -1.41
C GLY A 135 12.24 -18.94 -1.45
N CYS A 136 12.49 -17.63 -1.40
CA CYS A 136 11.46 -16.61 -1.46
C CYS A 136 10.71 -16.66 -2.82
N SER A 137 11.44 -16.64 -3.94
CA SER A 137 10.81 -16.66 -5.28
C SER A 137 9.97 -17.91 -5.50
N GLY A 138 10.46 -19.08 -5.09
CA GLY A 138 9.73 -20.35 -5.20
C GLY A 138 8.40 -20.32 -4.46
N LEU A 139 8.40 -19.79 -3.21
CA LEU A 139 7.18 -19.65 -2.42
C LEU A 139 6.19 -18.64 -3.01
N LEU A 140 6.68 -17.53 -3.56
CA LEU A 140 5.83 -16.54 -4.24
C LEU A 140 5.22 -17.10 -5.52
N TYR A 141 5.98 -17.87 -6.32
CA TYR A 141 5.41 -18.58 -7.49
C TYR A 141 4.33 -19.60 -7.08
N LEU A 142 4.54 -20.36 -5.99
CA LEU A 142 3.53 -21.26 -5.45
C LEU A 142 2.30 -20.53 -4.91
N ALA A 143 2.48 -19.35 -4.31
CA ALA A 143 1.35 -18.51 -3.88
C ALA A 143 0.53 -18.04 -5.09
N VAL A 144 1.17 -17.53 -6.14
CA VAL A 144 0.48 -17.11 -7.37
C VAL A 144 -0.16 -18.30 -8.08
N GLN A 145 0.48 -19.46 -8.10
CA GLN A 145 -0.11 -20.69 -8.66
C GLN A 145 -1.38 -21.08 -7.90
N GLN A 146 -1.39 -20.97 -6.57
CA GLN A 146 -2.60 -21.20 -5.77
C GLN A 146 -3.71 -20.21 -6.12
N LEU A 147 -3.40 -18.89 -6.27
CA LEU A 147 -4.40 -17.92 -6.75
C LEU A 147 -5.01 -18.33 -8.09
N LEU A 148 -4.20 -18.75 -9.05
CA LEU A 148 -4.68 -19.20 -10.36
C LEU A 148 -5.56 -20.44 -10.28
N THR A 149 -5.39 -21.27 -9.27
CA THR A 149 -6.17 -22.50 -9.06
C THR A 149 -7.47 -22.22 -8.32
N ASP A 150 -7.42 -21.38 -7.29
CA ASP A 150 -8.50 -21.27 -6.30
C ASP A 150 -9.41 -20.05 -6.55
N ILE A 151 -8.93 -19.06 -7.32
CA ILE A 151 -9.60 -17.78 -7.48
C ILE A 151 -10.04 -17.57 -8.93
N PRO A 152 -11.26 -17.06 -9.19
CA PRO A 152 -11.70 -16.73 -10.55
C PRO A 152 -10.80 -15.67 -11.19
N TRP A 153 -10.49 -15.85 -12.45
CA TRP A 153 -9.71 -14.92 -13.25
C TRP A 153 -10.09 -14.99 -14.74
N HIS A 154 -9.78 -13.96 -15.48
CA HIS A 154 -9.91 -13.92 -16.93
C HIS A 154 -8.68 -13.33 -17.61
N ILE A 155 -8.56 -13.56 -18.92
CA ILE A 155 -7.56 -12.91 -19.76
C ILE A 155 -8.12 -11.59 -20.26
N GLN A 156 -7.44 -10.49 -19.93
CA GLN A 156 -7.81 -9.15 -20.42
C GLN A 156 -7.66 -9.06 -21.95
N THR A 157 -8.64 -8.45 -22.59
CA THR A 157 -8.55 -8.11 -24.01
C THR A 157 -7.57 -6.96 -24.24
N LYS A 158 -7.10 -6.79 -25.49
CA LYS A 158 -6.23 -5.66 -25.86
C LYS A 158 -6.87 -4.30 -25.56
N ASN A 159 -8.19 -4.20 -25.70
CA ASN A 159 -8.92 -2.96 -25.41
C ASN A 159 -8.90 -2.65 -23.91
N GLU A 160 -9.20 -3.64 -23.04
CA GLU A 160 -9.16 -3.49 -21.59
C GLU A 160 -7.76 -3.07 -21.12
N MET A 161 -6.72 -3.74 -21.60
CA MET A 161 -5.33 -3.38 -21.27
C MET A 161 -5.00 -1.95 -21.71
N SER A 162 -5.43 -1.55 -22.92
CA SER A 162 -5.19 -0.19 -23.44
C SER A 162 -5.94 0.88 -22.64
N GLU A 163 -7.18 0.61 -22.24
CA GLU A 163 -7.96 1.51 -21.40
C GLU A 163 -7.39 1.62 -19.99
N GLN A 164 -6.99 0.49 -19.40
CA GLN A 164 -6.31 0.46 -18.11
C GLN A 164 -5.04 1.28 -18.14
N LYS A 165 -4.18 1.09 -19.15
CA LYS A 165 -2.94 1.83 -19.33
C LYS A 165 -3.18 3.34 -19.40
N ARG A 166 -4.09 3.80 -20.29
CA ARG A 166 -4.42 5.24 -20.44
C ARG A 166 -4.98 5.84 -19.16
N ARG A 167 -5.78 5.09 -18.44
CA ARG A 167 -6.33 5.50 -17.14
C ARG A 167 -5.23 5.66 -16.10
N SER A 168 -4.35 4.68 -16.00
CA SER A 168 -3.25 4.66 -15.03
C SER A 168 -2.26 5.80 -15.28
N GLU A 169 -1.84 5.98 -16.53
CA GLU A 169 -0.94 7.09 -16.91
C GLU A 169 -1.52 8.47 -16.58
N ARG A 170 -2.84 8.65 -16.77
CA ARG A 170 -3.48 9.91 -16.39
C ARG A 170 -3.55 10.09 -14.87
N LEU A 171 -3.81 9.02 -14.15
CA LEU A 171 -3.86 9.05 -12.70
C LEU A 171 -2.48 9.36 -12.10
N GLU A 172 -1.45 8.73 -12.63
CA GLU A 172 -0.06 8.98 -12.27
C GLU A 172 0.32 10.46 -12.46
N ARG A 173 0.01 11.04 -13.64
CA ARG A 173 0.26 12.47 -13.88
C ARG A 173 -0.53 13.39 -12.93
N LEU A 174 -1.78 13.01 -12.57
CA LEU A 174 -2.55 13.75 -11.58
C LEU A 174 -1.89 13.72 -10.20
N MET A 175 -1.43 12.55 -9.77
CA MET A 175 -0.77 12.35 -8.48
C MET A 175 0.57 13.11 -8.43
N GLU A 176 1.37 13.03 -9.49
CA GLU A 176 2.61 13.80 -9.63
C GLU A 176 2.34 15.31 -9.58
N TYR A 177 1.29 15.77 -10.28
CA TYR A 177 0.90 17.17 -10.25
C TYR A 177 0.55 17.64 -8.82
N VAL A 178 -0.19 16.84 -8.06
CA VAL A 178 -0.51 17.16 -6.66
C VAL A 178 0.75 17.12 -5.80
N GLU A 179 1.58 16.10 -5.92
CA GLU A 179 2.83 15.96 -5.15
C GLU A 179 3.81 17.13 -5.36
N GLN A 180 3.89 17.64 -6.58
CA GLN A 180 4.75 18.78 -6.89
C GLN A 180 4.19 20.13 -6.44
N ASN A 181 2.87 20.24 -6.22
CA ASN A 181 2.20 21.52 -6.02
C ASN A 181 1.38 21.62 -4.72
N TYR A 182 1.30 20.56 -3.89
CA TYR A 182 0.45 20.53 -2.69
C TYR A 182 0.69 21.69 -1.70
N MET A 183 1.89 22.22 -1.65
CA MET A 183 2.26 23.36 -0.80
C MET A 183 1.52 24.66 -1.18
N HIS A 184 1.02 24.74 -2.40
CA HIS A 184 0.36 25.92 -2.95
C HIS A 184 -1.14 25.70 -3.12
N ARG A 185 -1.85 26.79 -3.47
CA ARG A 185 -3.24 26.68 -3.85
C ARG A 185 -3.34 26.09 -5.26
N ILE A 186 -3.72 24.81 -5.35
CA ILE A 186 -3.92 24.12 -6.63
C ILE A 186 -5.40 23.93 -6.93
N ARG A 187 -5.75 23.93 -8.21
CA ARG A 187 -7.11 23.75 -8.69
C ARG A 187 -7.14 22.66 -9.77
N LEU A 188 -8.22 21.89 -9.79
CA LEU A 188 -8.43 20.89 -10.83
C LEU A 188 -8.51 21.53 -12.23
N SER A 189 -8.94 22.80 -12.33
CA SER A 189 -8.97 23.56 -13.59
C SER A 189 -7.60 23.73 -14.23
N ASP A 190 -6.57 23.89 -13.43
CA ASP A 190 -5.20 24.13 -13.90
C ASP A 190 -4.63 22.84 -14.50
N PHE A 191 -4.84 21.71 -13.84
CA PHE A 191 -4.53 20.39 -14.37
C PHE A 191 -5.37 20.05 -15.62
N ALA A 192 -6.67 20.41 -15.63
CA ALA A 192 -7.55 20.22 -16.78
C ALA A 192 -7.02 20.95 -18.02
N GLN A 193 -6.53 22.16 -17.86
CA GLN A 193 -5.92 22.94 -18.95
C GLN A 193 -4.65 22.28 -19.47
N GLN A 194 -3.79 21.77 -18.60
CA GLN A 194 -2.56 21.04 -18.99
C GLN A 194 -2.86 19.77 -19.79
N GLU A 195 -3.87 19.02 -19.38
CA GLU A 195 -4.27 17.76 -20.03
C GLU A 195 -5.18 17.97 -21.27
N GLY A 196 -5.61 19.19 -21.56
CA GLY A 196 -6.56 19.47 -22.66
C GLY A 196 -7.95 18.84 -22.42
N LEU A 197 -8.38 18.74 -21.16
CA LEU A 197 -9.62 18.07 -20.75
C LEU A 197 -10.57 19.04 -20.04
N SER A 198 -11.86 18.69 -20.01
CA SER A 198 -12.82 19.47 -19.22
C SER A 198 -12.71 19.17 -17.72
N VAL A 199 -12.94 20.20 -16.89
CA VAL A 199 -12.97 20.08 -15.43
C VAL A 199 -14.02 19.06 -14.98
N GLY A 200 -15.20 19.04 -15.62
CA GLY A 200 -16.27 18.09 -15.31
C GLY A 200 -15.86 16.63 -15.54
N TYR A 201 -15.18 16.37 -16.66
CA TYR A 201 -14.65 15.04 -16.94
C TYR A 201 -13.61 14.61 -15.87
N LEU A 202 -12.65 15.48 -15.57
CA LEU A 202 -11.62 15.18 -14.58
C LEU A 202 -12.19 15.04 -13.16
N SER A 203 -13.15 15.84 -12.77
CA SER A 203 -13.82 15.69 -11.48
C SER A 203 -14.48 14.30 -11.34
N HIS A 204 -15.19 13.85 -12.38
CA HIS A 204 -15.75 12.51 -12.41
C HIS A 204 -14.67 11.42 -12.42
N PHE A 205 -13.63 11.62 -13.22
CA PHE A 205 -12.49 10.70 -13.32
C PHE A 205 -11.79 10.50 -11.96
N VAL A 206 -11.48 11.58 -11.24
CA VAL A 206 -10.86 11.54 -9.91
C VAL A 206 -11.77 10.80 -8.93
N LYS A 207 -13.06 11.22 -8.84
CA LYS A 207 -14.00 10.59 -7.92
C LYS A 207 -14.18 9.09 -8.18
N LYS A 208 -14.23 8.68 -9.46
CA LYS A 208 -14.38 7.28 -9.86
C LYS A 208 -13.15 6.43 -9.52
N ASN A 209 -11.94 6.98 -9.62
CA ASN A 209 -10.71 6.22 -9.44
C ASN A 209 -10.15 6.29 -8.01
N LEU A 210 -10.28 7.44 -7.34
CA LEU A 210 -9.75 7.64 -5.97
C LEU A 210 -10.85 7.59 -4.89
N GLN A 211 -12.14 7.42 -5.27
CA GLN A 211 -13.30 7.45 -4.37
C GLN A 211 -13.45 8.75 -3.56
N GLN A 212 -12.72 9.78 -3.91
CA GLN A 212 -12.69 11.09 -3.27
C GLN A 212 -12.63 12.21 -4.31
N SER A 213 -12.98 13.42 -3.94
CA SER A 213 -12.83 14.60 -4.80
C SER A 213 -11.35 14.98 -4.92
N PHE A 214 -11.02 15.79 -5.94
CA PHE A 214 -9.66 16.32 -6.09
C PHE A 214 -9.18 17.09 -4.86
N GLN A 215 -10.05 17.90 -4.24
CA GLN A 215 -9.67 18.63 -3.02
C GLN A 215 -9.42 17.72 -1.83
N GLU A 216 -10.25 16.69 -1.66
CA GLU A 216 -10.03 15.68 -0.60
C GLU A 216 -8.72 14.91 -0.81
N TYR A 217 -8.36 14.62 -2.06
CA TYR A 217 -7.07 14.02 -2.38
C TYR A 217 -5.88 14.94 -2.05
N VAL A 218 -5.96 16.22 -2.41
CA VAL A 218 -4.94 17.22 -2.01
C VAL A 218 -4.80 17.29 -0.50
N ASP A 219 -5.92 17.30 0.22
CA ASP A 219 -5.93 17.36 1.68
C ASP A 219 -5.37 16.06 2.31
N SER A 220 -5.52 14.89 1.64
CA SER A 220 -4.92 13.64 2.10
C SER A 220 -3.40 13.63 1.94
N VAL A 221 -2.88 14.14 0.83
CA VAL A 221 -1.44 14.30 0.62
C VAL A 221 -0.83 15.25 1.65
N ARG A 222 -1.46 16.40 1.88
CA ARG A 222 -1.03 17.34 2.94
C ARG A 222 -1.00 16.71 4.32
N PHE A 223 -2.05 15.96 4.64
CA PHE A 223 -2.16 15.28 5.93
C PHE A 223 -1.03 14.26 6.12
N GLN A 224 -0.70 13.45 5.13
CA GLN A 224 0.39 12.50 5.24
C GLN A 224 1.75 13.21 5.42
N LYS A 225 1.99 14.32 4.69
CA LYS A 225 3.20 15.13 4.93
C LYS A 225 3.24 15.66 6.35
N ALA A 226 2.10 16.11 6.87
CA ALA A 226 1.97 16.57 8.25
C ALA A 226 2.30 15.48 9.28
N CYS A 227 1.77 14.29 9.12
CA CYS A 227 2.08 13.15 9.99
C CYS A 227 3.60 12.89 10.02
N ARG A 228 4.25 12.80 8.86
CA ARG A 228 5.72 12.61 8.79
C ARG A 228 6.50 13.71 9.51
N LEU A 229 6.08 14.98 9.39
CA LEU A 229 6.73 16.08 10.09
C LEU A 229 6.51 16.02 11.61
N VAL A 230 5.33 15.57 12.06
CA VAL A 230 5.06 15.34 13.49
C VAL A 230 5.92 14.20 14.02
N GLU A 231 6.07 13.10 13.28
CA GLU A 231 6.87 11.92 13.63
C GLU A 231 8.36 12.24 13.70
N LEU A 232 8.88 13.02 12.76
CA LEU A 232 10.27 13.49 12.79
C LEU A 232 10.58 14.39 14.00
N GLY A 233 9.55 15.03 14.57
CA GLY A 233 9.69 15.91 15.73
C GLY A 233 10.43 17.21 15.44
N GLY A 234 10.70 17.99 16.49
CA GLY A 234 11.52 19.20 16.39
C GLY A 234 10.82 20.46 15.90
N LEU A 235 9.68 20.35 15.19
CA LEU A 235 8.90 21.49 14.70
C LEU A 235 7.70 21.79 15.62
N ARG A 236 7.34 23.08 15.73
CA ARG A 236 6.06 23.45 16.35
C ARG A 236 4.92 23.02 15.44
N LEU A 237 3.76 22.64 15.97
CA LEU A 237 2.62 22.21 15.16
C LEU A 237 2.12 23.27 14.18
N LEU A 238 2.31 24.55 14.50
CA LEU A 238 2.02 25.64 13.57
C LEU A 238 2.95 25.57 12.34
N ASP A 239 4.25 25.36 12.57
CA ASP A 239 5.24 25.25 11.50
C ASP A 239 4.97 23.99 10.66
N VAL A 240 4.59 22.85 11.30
CA VAL A 240 4.15 21.63 10.61
C VAL A 240 2.96 21.92 9.71
N SER A 241 1.96 22.67 10.20
CA SER A 241 0.78 23.05 9.41
C SER A 241 1.17 23.83 8.14
N GLU A 242 2.07 24.78 8.26
CA GLU A 242 2.54 25.61 7.14
C GLU A 242 3.39 24.77 6.16
N GLU A 243 4.35 24.00 6.66
CA GLU A 243 5.25 23.18 5.83
C GLU A 243 4.54 21.99 5.13
N SER A 244 3.41 21.56 5.66
CA SER A 244 2.57 20.57 5.01
C SER A 244 1.52 21.16 4.04
N GLY A 245 1.52 22.50 3.84
CA GLY A 245 0.70 23.19 2.83
C GLY A 245 -0.73 23.51 3.26
N PHE A 246 -1.05 23.44 4.56
CA PHE A 246 -2.35 23.89 5.05
C PHE A 246 -2.40 25.42 5.12
N SER A 247 -3.44 26.02 4.59
CA SER A 247 -3.63 27.48 4.56
C SER A 247 -4.04 28.07 5.91
N ASP A 248 -4.48 27.26 6.86
CA ASP A 248 -4.99 27.66 8.17
C ASP A 248 -4.88 26.49 9.14
N TYR A 249 -4.41 26.73 10.36
CA TYR A 249 -4.25 25.74 11.42
C TYR A 249 -5.57 25.00 11.76
N ARG A 250 -6.72 25.63 11.59
CA ARG A 250 -8.02 24.99 11.79
C ARG A 250 -8.29 23.86 10.77
N TYR A 251 -7.86 24.02 9.52
CA TYR A 251 -7.97 22.95 8.51
C TYR A 251 -7.01 21.80 8.80
N PHE A 252 -5.79 22.12 9.23
CA PHE A 252 -4.82 21.14 9.71
C PHE A 252 -5.38 20.32 10.89
N THR A 253 -5.89 20.96 11.95
CA THR A 253 -6.53 20.27 13.09
C THR A 253 -7.71 19.38 12.64
N ARG A 254 -8.58 19.91 11.77
CA ARG A 254 -9.70 19.12 11.24
C ARG A 254 -9.26 17.89 10.44
N ALA A 255 -8.15 18.00 9.71
CA ALA A 255 -7.58 16.88 8.97
C ALA A 255 -7.16 15.74 9.90
N PHE A 256 -6.50 16.06 11.02
CA PHE A 256 -6.14 15.08 12.04
C PHE A 256 -7.37 14.46 12.70
N VAL A 257 -8.28 15.25 13.23
CA VAL A 257 -9.48 14.75 13.91
C VAL A 257 -10.32 13.85 12.97
N ARG A 258 -10.47 14.24 11.71
CA ARG A 258 -11.25 13.47 10.72
C ARG A 258 -10.62 12.10 10.43
N ARG A 259 -9.30 11.99 10.39
CA ARG A 259 -8.58 10.79 9.95
C ARG A 259 -8.11 9.89 11.10
N THR A 260 -7.72 10.47 12.21
CA THR A 260 -7.18 9.73 13.37
C THR A 260 -8.09 9.76 14.59
N GLY A 261 -9.14 10.61 14.59
CA GLY A 261 -9.95 10.87 15.77
C GLY A 261 -9.27 11.71 16.84
N LYS A 262 -8.03 12.17 16.60
CA LYS A 262 -7.17 12.88 17.56
C LYS A 262 -6.82 14.27 17.03
N THR A 263 -6.57 15.23 17.93
CA THR A 263 -5.94 16.49 17.56
C THR A 263 -4.45 16.27 17.22
N PRO A 264 -3.79 17.20 16.50
CA PRO A 264 -2.34 17.10 16.25
C PRO A 264 -1.51 17.00 17.53
N GLU A 265 -1.94 17.67 18.60
CA GLU A 265 -1.31 17.62 19.93
C GLU A 265 -1.44 16.23 20.54
N GLU A 266 -2.65 15.67 20.54
CA GLU A 266 -2.91 14.31 21.04
C GLU A 266 -2.15 13.26 20.23
N TYR A 267 -2.13 13.40 18.89
CA TYR A 267 -1.39 12.51 18.00
C TYR A 267 0.13 12.53 18.34
N ARG A 268 0.72 13.73 18.50
CA ARG A 268 2.13 13.88 18.92
C ARG A 268 2.39 13.28 20.29
N MET A 269 1.53 13.54 21.28
CA MET A 269 1.66 12.99 22.62
C MET A 269 1.60 11.45 22.65
N ASP A 270 0.80 10.85 21.80
CA ASP A 270 0.71 9.40 21.71
C ASP A 270 1.98 8.80 21.10
N LEU A 271 2.59 9.44 20.11
CA LEU A 271 3.90 9.06 19.57
C LEU A 271 5.00 9.14 20.66
N GLU A 272 5.01 10.19 21.47
CA GLU A 272 6.00 10.38 22.53
C GLU A 272 5.86 9.35 23.69
N LYS A 273 4.64 8.90 23.98
CA LYS A 273 4.37 7.91 25.04
C LYS A 273 4.73 6.49 24.66
N GLN A 274 4.92 6.19 23.39
CA GLN A 274 5.27 4.87 22.87
C GLN A 274 6.70 4.85 22.31
N PRO A 275 7.75 4.87 23.16
CA PRO A 275 9.11 4.65 22.70
C PRO A 275 9.21 3.21 22.16
N GLY A 276 9.21 3.07 20.85
CA GLY A 276 9.12 1.78 20.14
C GLY A 276 7.81 1.59 19.37
N TYR A 277 7.15 2.70 18.98
CA TYR A 277 6.06 2.63 18.00
C TYR A 277 6.53 1.81 16.80
N PRO A 278 5.70 0.88 16.30
CA PRO A 278 6.12 -0.10 15.28
C PRO A 278 6.74 0.49 14.00
N GLU A 279 6.47 1.77 13.69
CA GLU A 279 7.11 2.45 12.55
C GLU A 279 8.63 2.63 12.70
N HIS A 280 9.16 2.54 13.93
CA HIS A 280 10.59 2.53 14.21
C HIS A 280 11.15 1.12 14.43
N MET A 281 10.29 0.10 14.49
CA MET A 281 10.73 -1.28 14.49
C MET A 281 11.15 -1.65 13.07
N ASN A 282 12.39 -2.15 12.93
CA ASN A 282 12.78 -2.70 11.64
C ASN A 282 11.92 -3.94 11.31
N GLU A 283 11.85 -4.28 10.06
CA GLU A 283 11.04 -5.39 9.53
C GLU A 283 11.32 -6.73 10.25
N LEU A 284 12.56 -6.98 10.64
CA LEU A 284 12.95 -8.17 11.41
C LEU A 284 12.34 -8.18 12.81
N ALA A 285 12.26 -7.03 13.46
CA ALA A 285 11.65 -6.93 14.79
C ALA A 285 10.13 -7.12 14.73
N LEU A 286 9.46 -6.62 13.70
CA LEU A 286 8.04 -6.89 13.45
C LEU A 286 7.83 -8.37 13.14
N TYR A 287 8.67 -8.97 12.30
CA TYR A 287 8.60 -10.40 12.02
C TYR A 287 8.74 -11.22 13.32
N ALA A 288 9.77 -10.95 14.13
CA ALA A 288 10.00 -11.66 15.38
C ALA A 288 8.86 -11.49 16.40
N ARG A 289 8.25 -10.30 16.46
CA ARG A 289 7.12 -10.02 17.36
C ARG A 289 5.91 -10.90 17.07
N TYR A 290 5.57 -11.12 15.81
CA TYR A 290 4.35 -11.84 15.42
C TYR A 290 4.58 -13.31 15.11
N PHE A 291 5.81 -13.71 14.74
CA PHE A 291 6.10 -15.05 14.24
C PHE A 291 7.27 -15.75 14.95
N GLY A 292 7.90 -15.09 15.95
CA GLY A 292 9.06 -15.62 16.69
C GLY A 292 10.36 -15.57 15.88
N ASP A 293 11.44 -16.14 16.45
CA ASP A 293 12.81 -16.06 15.87
C ASP A 293 13.04 -16.93 14.62
N GLY A 294 11.99 -17.49 14.07
CA GLY A 294 12.05 -18.17 12.77
C GLY A 294 11.16 -19.41 12.66
N TYR A 295 10.51 -19.53 11.54
CA TYR A 295 9.89 -20.77 11.04
C TYR A 295 10.95 -21.84 10.64
N GLY A 296 12.19 -21.64 11.07
CA GLY A 296 13.37 -22.42 10.66
C GLY A 296 13.69 -23.64 11.52
N GLY A 297 12.77 -24.11 12.36
CA GLY A 297 13.04 -25.20 13.33
C GLY A 297 12.45 -26.56 13.01
N GLU A 298 11.56 -26.69 12.03
CA GLU A 298 11.10 -28.03 11.62
C GLU A 298 11.74 -28.40 10.28
N SER A 299 12.65 -29.35 10.39
CA SER A 299 13.34 -30.05 9.31
C SER A 299 12.41 -30.37 8.14
N LEU A 300 12.66 -29.71 6.99
CA LEU A 300 12.25 -30.26 5.70
C LEU A 300 13.24 -31.37 5.32
N ILE A 301 13.05 -32.58 5.81
CA ILE A 301 13.50 -33.84 5.19
C ILE A 301 12.30 -34.73 5.13
#